data_e8a24197b65b4e3d2013f75eb255aa19
#
_entry.id   e8a24197b65b4e3d2013f75eb255aa19
#
_cell.length_a   1.000
_cell.length_b   1.000
_cell.length_c   1.000
_cell.angle_alpha   90.00
_cell.angle_beta   90.00
_cell.angle_gamma   90.00
#
_symmetry.space_group_name_H-M   'P 1'
#
loop_
_entity.id
_entity.type
_entity.pdbx_description
1 polymer ?
#
loop_
_entity_poly.entity_id
_entity_poly.type
_entity_poly.pdbx_seq_one_letter_code
_entity_poly.pdbx_strand_id
1 'polypeptide(L)'
;DLIKKSANKNMTEIIPIDSEHFSIFNLMKNHNKDEIKKIYITASGGPFLNFKVKDFYKIKPNDAIRHPKWKMGKKISVDSATLMNKIFELIEAQKLFDISSKQIDILIHPDSLVHAIIEFQNGLVKFMYHDNSMIIPLANAIFNKNINIDKFYKNKKQNFLDKIVKGLKFRKVKKEIF
;
A
#
# COMPACT_ATOMS: atom_id res chain seq x y z
N ASP A 1 3.62 7.05 17.87
CA ASP A 1 3.12 7.10 19.26
C ASP A 1 2.71 8.50 19.76
N LEU A 2 3.54 9.54 19.58
CA LEU A 2 3.20 10.90 20.05
C LEU A 2 1.98 11.47 19.34
N ILE A 3 1.90 11.32 18.03
CA ILE A 3 0.75 11.79 17.22
C ILE A 3 -0.53 11.09 17.67
N LYS A 4 -0.48 9.77 17.83
CA LYS A 4 -1.65 8.97 18.25
C LYS A 4 -2.10 9.33 19.67
N LYS A 5 -1.17 9.52 20.60
CA LYS A 5 -1.47 10.01 21.96
C LYS A 5 -2.13 11.39 21.93
N SER A 6 -1.58 12.31 21.12
CA SER A 6 -2.13 13.66 20.96
C SER A 6 -3.53 13.63 20.32
N ALA A 7 -3.73 12.83 19.28
CA ALA A 7 -5.02 12.67 18.63
C ALA A 7 -6.08 12.13 19.60
N ASN A 8 -5.76 11.08 20.37
CA ASN A 8 -6.66 10.51 21.36
C ASN A 8 -7.01 11.53 22.47
N LYS A 9 -6.01 12.27 22.97
CA LYS A 9 -6.23 13.31 23.99
C LYS A 9 -7.17 14.41 23.51
N ASN A 10 -7.11 14.76 22.23
CA ASN A 10 -7.91 15.85 21.65
C ASN A 10 -9.13 15.34 20.86
N MET A 11 -9.48 14.07 20.96
CA MET A 11 -10.59 13.44 20.23
C MET A 11 -10.55 13.72 18.72
N THR A 12 -9.34 13.72 18.14
CA THR A 12 -9.12 14.00 16.73
C THR A 12 -8.82 12.71 15.98
N GLU A 13 -9.48 12.52 14.84
CA GLU A 13 -9.24 11.35 13.98
C GLU A 13 -7.94 11.53 13.16
N ILE A 14 -7.18 10.45 13.05
CA ILE A 14 -6.04 10.36 12.12
C ILE A 14 -6.51 9.67 10.86
N ILE A 15 -6.53 10.38 9.74
CA ILE A 15 -6.88 9.83 8.43
C ILE A 15 -5.59 9.61 7.64
N PRO A 16 -5.16 8.36 7.43
CA PRO A 16 -3.97 8.08 6.66
C PRO A 16 -4.21 8.34 5.17
N ILE A 17 -3.21 8.92 4.49
CA ILE A 17 -3.26 9.23 3.05
C ILE A 17 -2.26 8.40 2.24
N ASP A 18 -1.30 7.73 2.88
CA ASP A 18 -0.51 6.70 2.22
C ASP A 18 -1.45 5.63 1.63
N SER A 19 -1.18 5.17 0.39
CA SER A 19 -2.16 4.35 -0.35
C SER A 19 -2.48 3.03 0.34
N GLU A 20 -1.52 2.43 0.98
CA GLU A 20 -1.65 1.17 1.71
C GLU A 20 -2.38 1.37 3.05
N HIS A 21 -1.95 2.37 3.82
CA HIS A 21 -2.61 2.69 5.09
C HIS A 21 -4.04 3.21 4.91
N PHE A 22 -4.27 4.03 3.87
CA PHE A 22 -5.61 4.45 3.48
C PHE A 22 -6.50 3.25 3.16
N SER A 23 -5.94 2.25 2.46
CA SER A 23 -6.66 1.04 2.10
C SER A 23 -7.00 0.20 3.33
N ILE A 24 -6.05 -0.02 4.25
CA ILE A 24 -6.30 -0.70 5.52
C ILE A 24 -7.38 0.02 6.32
N PHE A 25 -7.24 1.35 6.47
CA PHE A 25 -8.20 2.18 7.20
C PHE A 25 -9.63 2.01 6.69
N ASN A 26 -9.82 2.02 5.37
CA ASN A 26 -11.16 1.86 4.78
C ASN A 26 -11.68 0.43 4.87
N LEU A 27 -10.83 -0.58 4.72
CA LEU A 27 -11.21 -1.99 4.85
C LEU A 27 -11.58 -2.37 6.29
N MET A 28 -10.98 -1.71 7.28
CA MET A 28 -11.25 -1.93 8.70
C MET A 28 -12.50 -1.19 9.20
N LYS A 29 -13.05 -0.25 8.43
CA LYS A 29 -14.27 0.44 8.82
C LYS A 29 -15.39 -0.57 9.11
N ASN A 30 -16.02 -0.42 10.26
CA ASN A 30 -17.10 -1.29 10.75
C ASN A 30 -16.65 -2.74 11.09
N HIS A 31 -15.36 -2.95 11.34
CA HIS A 31 -14.82 -4.22 11.82
C HIS A 31 -14.01 -4.02 13.10
N ASN A 32 -14.16 -4.96 14.02
CA ASN A 32 -13.33 -5.03 15.21
C ASN A 32 -11.98 -5.68 14.87
N LYS A 33 -10.93 -5.35 15.63
CA LYS A 33 -9.58 -5.91 15.43
C LYS A 33 -9.57 -7.44 15.59
N ASP A 34 -10.37 -7.97 16.49
CA ASP A 34 -10.47 -9.39 16.79
C ASP A 34 -11.06 -10.21 15.63
N GLU A 35 -11.77 -9.55 14.72
CA GLU A 35 -12.26 -10.17 13.50
C GLU A 35 -11.18 -10.38 12.45
N ILE A 36 -10.03 -9.68 12.61
CA ILE A 36 -8.94 -9.68 11.62
C ILE A 36 -8.00 -10.85 11.91
N LYS A 37 -7.87 -11.73 10.94
CA LYS A 37 -6.92 -12.84 10.97
C LYS A 37 -5.55 -12.41 10.46
N LYS A 38 -5.51 -11.75 9.28
CA LYS A 38 -4.27 -11.36 8.62
C LYS A 38 -4.49 -10.13 7.74
N ILE A 39 -3.49 -9.25 7.71
CA ILE A 39 -3.42 -8.12 6.79
C ILE A 39 -2.21 -8.32 5.88
N TYR A 40 -2.37 -8.02 4.60
CA TYR A 40 -1.29 -7.97 3.64
C TYR A 40 -1.20 -6.57 3.06
N ILE A 41 -0.03 -5.94 3.23
CA ILE A 41 0.35 -4.72 2.53
C ILE A 41 0.98 -5.13 1.21
N THR A 42 0.60 -4.50 0.10
CA THR A 42 1.18 -4.86 -1.19
C THR A 42 2.35 -3.95 -1.56
N ALA A 43 3.27 -4.48 -2.33
CA ALA A 43 4.41 -3.76 -2.90
C ALA A 43 4.54 -4.06 -4.39
N SER A 44 4.96 -3.07 -5.19
CA SER A 44 5.24 -3.30 -6.62
C SER A 44 6.41 -4.26 -6.86
N GLY A 45 7.30 -4.39 -5.85
CA GLY A 45 8.55 -5.12 -5.94
C GLY A 45 9.71 -4.27 -6.45
N GLY A 46 9.47 -3.01 -6.80
CA GLY A 46 10.48 -2.05 -7.24
C GLY A 46 11.18 -2.42 -8.56
N PRO A 47 12.24 -1.68 -8.92
CA PRO A 47 12.96 -1.89 -10.19
C PRO A 47 13.70 -3.23 -10.25
N PHE A 48 13.99 -3.86 -9.12
CA PHE A 48 14.80 -5.08 -9.04
C PHE A 48 14.00 -6.36 -8.89
N LEU A 49 12.67 -6.30 -9.03
CA LEU A 49 11.77 -7.44 -8.87
C LEU A 49 12.20 -8.69 -9.65
N ASN A 50 12.71 -8.51 -10.85
CA ASN A 50 13.11 -9.59 -11.75
C ASN A 50 14.62 -9.82 -11.77
N PHE A 51 15.40 -9.08 -10.98
CA PHE A 51 16.85 -9.29 -10.87
C PHE A 51 17.13 -10.62 -10.14
N LYS A 52 18.16 -11.31 -10.60
CA LYS A 52 18.68 -12.47 -9.87
C LYS A 52 19.58 -11.96 -8.75
N VAL A 53 19.50 -12.55 -7.55
CA VAL A 53 20.30 -12.17 -6.39
C VAL A 53 21.80 -12.09 -6.72
N LYS A 54 22.30 -13.06 -7.51
CA LYS A 54 23.70 -13.09 -7.98
C LYS A 54 24.13 -11.88 -8.83
N ASP A 55 23.19 -11.09 -9.35
CA ASP A 55 23.48 -9.92 -10.18
C ASP A 55 23.35 -8.60 -9.41
N PHE A 56 23.00 -8.64 -8.12
CA PHE A 56 22.78 -7.43 -7.30
C PHE A 56 24.04 -6.56 -7.19
N TYR A 57 25.24 -7.14 -7.25
CA TYR A 57 26.49 -6.38 -7.23
C TYR A 57 26.67 -5.45 -8.46
N LYS A 58 25.90 -5.66 -9.53
CA LYS A 58 25.91 -4.83 -10.74
C LYS A 58 25.03 -3.59 -10.65
N ILE A 59 24.17 -3.51 -9.61
CA ILE A 59 23.22 -2.43 -9.44
C ILE A 59 23.95 -1.11 -9.17
N LYS A 60 23.61 -0.08 -9.93
CA LYS A 60 24.09 1.28 -9.73
C LYS A 60 23.03 2.14 -9.05
N PRO A 61 23.41 3.21 -8.33
CA PRO A 61 22.46 4.10 -7.68
C PRO A 61 21.38 4.65 -8.62
N ASN A 62 21.73 4.92 -9.88
CA ASN A 62 20.79 5.39 -10.89
C ASN A 62 19.72 4.37 -11.27
N ASP A 63 19.95 3.08 -11.05
CA ASP A 63 18.97 2.03 -11.32
C ASP A 63 17.92 2.01 -10.21
N ALA A 64 18.31 2.29 -8.97
CA ALA A 64 17.43 2.31 -7.81
C ALA A 64 16.43 3.49 -7.83
N ILE A 65 16.75 4.61 -8.46
CA ILE A 65 15.85 5.78 -8.52
C ILE A 65 14.78 5.68 -9.61
N ARG A 66 14.79 4.65 -10.44
CA ARG A 66 13.83 4.44 -11.55
C ARG A 66 12.70 3.52 -11.11
N HIS A 67 11.68 4.09 -10.45
CA HIS A 67 10.52 3.29 -10.05
C HIS A 67 9.60 2.97 -11.25
N PRO A 68 9.17 1.69 -11.44
CA PRO A 68 8.43 1.28 -12.64
C PRO A 68 7.01 1.81 -12.71
N LYS A 69 6.37 2.15 -11.59
CA LYS A 69 4.95 2.53 -11.51
C LYS A 69 4.70 3.94 -10.99
N TRP A 70 5.56 4.44 -10.10
CA TRP A 70 5.37 5.72 -9.42
C TRP A 70 6.44 6.73 -9.81
N LYS A 71 6.03 8.00 -10.01
CA LYS A 71 6.97 9.12 -10.08
C LYS A 71 7.15 9.69 -8.68
N MET A 72 8.28 9.40 -8.07
CA MET A 72 8.58 9.75 -6.69
C MET A 72 9.93 10.46 -6.56
N GLY A 73 10.17 11.09 -5.39
CA GLY A 73 11.47 11.64 -5.06
C GLY A 73 12.56 10.56 -4.97
N LYS A 74 13.83 10.95 -5.10
CA LYS A 74 14.98 10.01 -5.14
C LYS A 74 15.05 9.11 -3.90
N LYS A 75 14.86 9.68 -2.69
CA LYS A 75 14.92 8.91 -1.43
C LYS A 75 13.89 7.78 -1.42
N ILE A 76 12.62 8.10 -1.61
CA ILE A 76 11.54 7.11 -1.55
C ILE A 76 11.66 6.08 -2.69
N SER A 77 12.23 6.45 -3.84
CA SER A 77 12.51 5.51 -4.94
C SER A 77 13.56 4.46 -4.54
N VAL A 78 14.62 4.88 -3.84
CA VAL A 78 15.64 3.97 -3.29
C VAL A 78 15.04 3.08 -2.19
N ASP A 79 14.25 3.67 -1.28
CA ASP A 79 13.57 2.91 -0.22
C ASP A 79 12.61 1.86 -0.82
N SER A 80 11.92 2.19 -1.91
CA SER A 80 11.08 1.25 -2.64
C SER A 80 11.88 0.14 -3.34
N ALA A 81 13.03 0.50 -3.94
CA ALA A 81 13.91 -0.45 -4.62
C ALA A 81 14.48 -1.51 -3.69
N THR A 82 14.70 -1.16 -2.42
CA THR A 82 15.21 -2.03 -1.36
C THR A 82 14.11 -2.65 -0.49
N LEU A 83 12.84 -2.42 -0.80
CA LEU A 83 11.67 -2.75 0.04
C LEU A 83 11.67 -2.06 1.41
N MET A 84 12.62 -1.20 1.72
CA MET A 84 12.70 -0.48 3.01
C MET A 84 11.45 0.38 3.23
N ASN A 85 10.93 1.03 2.17
CA ASN A 85 9.67 1.77 2.27
C ASN A 85 8.53 0.88 2.80
N LYS A 86 8.44 -0.35 2.31
CA LYS A 86 7.39 -1.28 2.72
C LYS A 86 7.57 -1.79 4.16
N ILE A 87 8.82 -1.88 4.63
CA ILE A 87 9.11 -2.17 6.04
C ILE A 87 8.65 -1.00 6.94
N PHE A 88 8.90 0.25 6.54
CA PHE A 88 8.41 1.41 7.28
C PHE A 88 6.88 1.41 7.33
N GLU A 89 6.22 1.22 6.21
CA GLU A 89 4.75 1.14 6.15
C GLU A 89 4.20 0.01 7.02
N LEU A 90 4.86 -1.15 7.08
CA LEU A 90 4.47 -2.24 7.95
C LEU A 90 4.55 -1.84 9.43
N ILE A 91 5.64 -1.19 9.85
CA ILE A 91 5.81 -0.71 11.23
C ILE A 91 4.77 0.38 11.56
N GLU A 92 4.52 1.28 10.63
CA GLU A 92 3.53 2.35 10.77
C GLU A 92 2.12 1.78 10.88
N ALA A 93 1.75 0.79 10.05
CA ALA A 93 0.46 0.12 10.12
C ALA A 93 0.24 -0.56 11.48
N GLN A 94 1.26 -1.23 12.02
CA GLN A 94 1.19 -1.81 13.37
C GLN A 94 0.84 -0.75 14.43
N LYS A 95 1.44 0.44 14.32
CA LYS A 95 1.22 1.52 15.27
C LYS A 95 -0.12 2.24 15.05
N LEU A 96 -0.49 2.51 13.80
CA LEU A 96 -1.74 3.20 13.47
C LEU A 96 -2.96 2.37 13.84
N PHE A 97 -2.94 1.08 13.52
CA PHE A 97 -4.12 0.21 13.64
C PHE A 97 -4.07 -0.72 14.86
N ASP A 98 -3.02 -0.64 15.71
CA ASP A 98 -2.77 -1.53 16.86
C ASP A 98 -2.82 -3.02 16.48
N ILE A 99 -2.13 -3.38 15.40
CA ILE A 99 -2.09 -4.73 14.85
C ILE A 99 -0.79 -5.41 15.27
N SER A 100 -0.88 -6.68 15.66
CA SER A 100 0.29 -7.49 15.98
C SER A 100 1.18 -7.72 14.76
N SER A 101 2.49 -7.75 14.95
CA SER A 101 3.47 -8.11 13.90
C SER A 101 3.20 -9.49 13.28
N LYS A 102 2.56 -10.41 14.00
CA LYS A 102 2.16 -11.72 13.50
C LYS A 102 0.97 -11.67 12.53
N GLN A 103 0.17 -10.61 12.61
CA GLN A 103 -1.04 -10.42 11.81
C GLN A 103 -0.80 -9.61 10.53
N ILE A 104 0.39 -9.07 10.30
CA ILE A 104 0.68 -8.26 9.12
C ILE A 104 1.84 -8.85 8.32
N ASP A 105 1.73 -8.81 6.99
CA ASP A 105 2.73 -9.33 6.07
C ASP A 105 2.77 -8.50 4.77
N ILE A 106 3.76 -8.76 3.92
CA ILE A 106 3.96 -8.07 2.65
C ILE A 106 3.75 -9.05 1.49
N LEU A 107 2.98 -8.64 0.50
CA LEU A 107 2.82 -9.36 -0.76
C LEU A 107 3.32 -8.51 -1.93
N ILE A 108 3.97 -9.15 -2.89
CA ILE A 108 4.35 -8.49 -4.14
C ILE A 108 3.19 -8.54 -5.12
N HIS A 109 2.72 -7.36 -5.51
CA HIS A 109 1.72 -7.15 -6.56
C HIS A 109 2.27 -6.19 -7.61
N PRO A 110 2.87 -6.70 -8.70
CA PRO A 110 3.62 -5.88 -9.67
C PRO A 110 2.80 -4.77 -10.33
N ASP A 111 1.49 -4.96 -10.45
CA ASP A 111 0.61 -3.94 -11.04
C ASP A 111 0.24 -2.82 -10.07
N SER A 112 0.46 -3.03 -8.77
CA SER A 112 0.21 -2.07 -7.69
C SER A 112 -1.20 -1.47 -7.69
N LEU A 113 -2.20 -2.24 -8.09
CA LEU A 113 -3.60 -1.81 -8.15
C LEU A 113 -4.40 -2.22 -6.92
N VAL A 114 -3.98 -3.30 -6.25
CA VAL A 114 -4.46 -3.66 -4.92
C VAL A 114 -3.43 -3.18 -3.92
N HIS A 115 -3.85 -2.38 -2.94
CA HIS A 115 -2.96 -1.73 -1.99
C HIS A 115 -2.93 -2.41 -0.62
N ALA A 116 -4.06 -3.00 -0.21
CA ALA A 116 -4.13 -3.84 0.98
C ALA A 116 -5.15 -4.96 0.81
N ILE A 117 -4.93 -6.06 1.53
CA ILE A 117 -5.84 -7.21 1.62
C ILE A 117 -6.02 -7.53 3.09
N ILE A 118 -7.25 -7.80 3.52
CA ILE A 118 -7.57 -8.24 4.88
C ILE A 118 -8.28 -9.59 4.81
N GLU A 119 -7.72 -10.57 5.48
CA GLU A 119 -8.33 -11.86 5.76
C GLU A 119 -8.98 -11.81 7.15
N PHE A 120 -10.24 -12.16 7.22
CA PHE A 120 -11.02 -12.20 8.46
C PHE A 120 -11.11 -13.59 9.05
N GLN A 121 -11.38 -13.68 10.36
CA GLN A 121 -11.54 -14.96 11.07
C GLN A 121 -12.67 -15.84 10.51
N ASN A 122 -13.71 -15.21 9.95
CA ASN A 122 -14.84 -15.90 9.31
C ASN A 122 -14.55 -16.42 7.90
N GLY A 123 -13.29 -16.30 7.42
CA GLY A 123 -12.87 -16.76 6.11
C GLY A 123 -13.11 -15.76 4.96
N LEU A 124 -13.75 -14.62 5.22
CA LEU A 124 -13.89 -13.58 4.20
C LEU A 124 -12.55 -12.91 3.92
N VAL A 125 -12.34 -12.53 2.67
CA VAL A 125 -11.18 -11.74 2.25
C VAL A 125 -11.68 -10.47 1.56
N LYS A 126 -11.22 -9.31 2.05
CA LYS A 126 -11.49 -8.02 1.43
C LYS A 126 -10.19 -7.41 0.93
N PHE A 127 -10.25 -6.70 -0.17
CA PHE A 127 -9.10 -5.95 -0.68
C PHE A 127 -9.55 -4.59 -1.23
N MET A 128 -8.64 -3.62 -1.17
CA MET A 128 -8.86 -2.29 -1.72
C MET A 128 -8.12 -2.16 -3.05
N TYR A 129 -8.88 -1.85 -4.07
CA TYR A 129 -8.40 -1.64 -5.43
C TYR A 129 -8.58 -0.18 -5.84
N HIS A 130 -7.53 0.47 -6.29
CA HIS A 130 -7.59 1.77 -6.97
C HIS A 130 -6.35 2.01 -7.83
N ASP A 131 -6.40 3.03 -8.68
CA ASP A 131 -5.26 3.42 -9.52
C ASP A 131 -4.05 3.89 -8.71
N ASN A 132 -2.86 3.77 -9.32
CA ASN A 132 -1.59 4.27 -8.80
C ASN A 132 -1.56 5.81 -8.85
N SER A 133 -2.39 6.44 -8.03
CA SER A 133 -2.53 7.89 -7.94
C SER A 133 -2.85 8.31 -6.52
N MET A 134 -2.06 9.24 -5.98
CA MET A 134 -2.32 9.83 -4.67
C MET A 134 -3.56 10.72 -4.65
N ILE A 135 -4.13 11.07 -5.80
CA ILE A 135 -5.39 11.82 -5.89
C ILE A 135 -6.52 11.06 -5.19
N ILE A 136 -6.55 9.72 -5.33
CA ILE A 136 -7.63 8.90 -4.76
C ILE A 136 -7.64 8.95 -3.23
N PRO A 137 -6.56 8.57 -2.51
CA PRO A 137 -6.56 8.65 -1.05
C PRO A 137 -6.70 10.08 -0.54
N LEU A 138 -6.03 11.07 -1.15
CA LEU A 138 -6.13 12.48 -0.77
C LEU A 138 -7.55 13.03 -0.91
N ALA A 139 -8.16 12.81 -2.07
CA ALA A 139 -9.51 13.31 -2.33
C ALA A 139 -10.54 12.66 -1.41
N ASN A 140 -10.44 11.35 -1.16
CA ASN A 140 -11.34 10.66 -0.24
C ASN A 140 -11.13 11.09 1.22
N ALA A 141 -9.89 11.43 1.62
CA ALA A 141 -9.61 11.94 2.95
C ALA A 141 -10.22 13.34 3.18
N ILE A 142 -10.14 14.22 2.16
CA ILE A 142 -10.61 15.61 2.25
C ILE A 142 -12.15 15.69 2.11
N PHE A 143 -12.73 14.98 1.16
CA PHE A 143 -14.15 15.15 0.78
C PHE A 143 -15.10 14.08 1.35
N ASN A 144 -14.60 13.19 2.19
CA ASN A 144 -15.36 12.21 2.96
C ASN A 144 -16.50 11.53 2.18
N LYS A 145 -16.18 10.80 1.12
CA LYS A 145 -17.09 10.00 0.26
C LYS A 145 -18.01 10.77 -0.72
N ASN A 146 -18.22 12.06 -0.57
CA ASN A 146 -19.07 12.87 -1.47
C ASN A 146 -18.27 13.42 -2.64
N ILE A 147 -17.51 12.56 -3.32
CA ILE A 147 -16.62 13.01 -4.38
C ILE A 147 -16.88 12.26 -5.69
N ASN A 148 -16.93 13.00 -6.78
CA ASN A 148 -16.75 12.44 -8.12
C ASN A 148 -15.30 12.59 -8.52
N ILE A 149 -14.55 11.49 -8.46
CA ILE A 149 -13.11 11.46 -8.74
C ILE A 149 -12.77 11.87 -10.19
N ASP A 150 -13.68 11.66 -11.14
CA ASP A 150 -13.48 12.01 -12.54
C ASP A 150 -13.22 13.52 -12.76
N LYS A 151 -13.74 14.38 -11.85
CA LYS A 151 -13.47 15.82 -11.88
C LYS A 151 -11.99 16.17 -11.68
N PHE A 152 -11.20 15.27 -11.09
CA PHE A 152 -9.77 15.44 -10.82
C PHE A 152 -8.89 14.80 -11.88
N TYR A 153 -9.43 13.92 -12.72
CA TYR A 153 -8.72 13.29 -13.84
C TYR A 153 -8.97 14.05 -15.13
N LYS A 154 -8.13 15.05 -15.42
CA LYS A 154 -8.12 15.68 -16.75
C LYS A 154 -7.68 14.64 -17.79
N ASN A 155 -8.57 14.22 -18.69
CA ASN A 155 -8.28 13.43 -19.90
C ASN A 155 -7.94 11.94 -19.77
N LYS A 156 -8.43 11.20 -18.78
CA LYS A 156 -8.28 9.74 -18.81
C LYS A 156 -9.60 9.01 -18.56
N LYS A 157 -10.29 8.67 -19.64
CA LYS A 157 -11.17 7.49 -19.63
C LYS A 157 -10.27 6.26 -19.48
N GLN A 158 -9.84 5.94 -18.26
CA GLN A 158 -9.22 4.65 -18.00
C GLN A 158 -10.36 3.64 -17.90
N ASN A 159 -10.40 2.69 -18.83
CA ASN A 159 -11.29 1.55 -18.73
C ASN A 159 -10.83 0.70 -17.55
N PHE A 160 -11.44 0.94 -16.40
CA PHE A 160 -11.22 0.20 -15.16
C PHE A 160 -11.38 -1.32 -15.39
N LEU A 161 -12.38 -1.70 -16.19
CA LEU A 161 -12.65 -3.10 -16.54
C LEU A 161 -11.48 -3.77 -17.27
N ASP A 162 -10.80 -3.07 -18.17
CA ASP A 162 -9.66 -3.64 -18.91
C ASP A 162 -8.49 -4.03 -18.02
N LYS A 163 -8.33 -3.34 -16.88
CA LYS A 163 -7.30 -3.66 -15.90
C LYS A 163 -7.68 -4.88 -15.05
N ILE A 164 -8.94 -4.99 -14.63
CA ILE A 164 -9.45 -6.10 -13.83
C ILE A 164 -9.42 -7.40 -14.64
N VAL A 165 -9.83 -7.35 -15.91
CA VAL A 165 -9.90 -8.53 -16.81
C VAL A 165 -8.53 -9.17 -17.02
N LYS A 166 -7.42 -8.41 -16.92
CA LYS A 166 -6.06 -8.97 -17.01
C LYS A 166 -5.66 -9.86 -15.83
N GLY A 167 -6.49 -9.95 -14.80
CA GLY A 167 -6.26 -10.75 -13.60
C GLY A 167 -5.26 -10.13 -12.63
N LEU A 168 -5.50 -10.32 -11.34
CA LEU A 168 -4.63 -9.85 -10.27
C LEU A 168 -3.56 -10.90 -10.00
N LYS A 169 -2.28 -10.50 -10.02
CA LYS A 169 -1.14 -11.39 -9.76
C LYS A 169 -0.39 -10.97 -8.50
N PHE A 170 -0.19 -11.92 -7.59
CA PHE A 170 0.56 -11.74 -6.35
C PHE A 170 1.73 -12.71 -6.27
N ARG A 171 2.82 -12.29 -5.63
CA ARG A 171 3.99 -13.14 -5.36
C ARG A 171 4.42 -12.97 -3.91
N LYS A 172 4.93 -14.03 -3.30
CA LYS A 172 5.58 -13.94 -2.00
C LYS A 172 6.88 -13.14 -2.12
N VAL A 173 7.20 -12.38 -1.07
CA VAL A 173 8.49 -11.71 -0.96
C VAL A 173 9.59 -12.78 -0.83
N LYS A 174 10.66 -12.61 -1.58
CA LYS A 174 11.82 -13.48 -1.45
C LYS A 174 12.59 -13.05 -0.19
N LYS A 175 12.85 -13.99 0.73
CA LYS A 175 13.54 -13.71 2.00
C LYS A 175 14.96 -13.18 1.82
N GLU A 176 15.58 -13.48 0.69
CA GLU A 176 16.95 -13.06 0.34
C GLU A 176 17.07 -11.56 -0.02
N ILE A 177 15.94 -10.83 0.00
CA ILE A 177 15.92 -9.39 -0.30
C ILE A 177 16.06 -8.53 0.96
N PHE A 178 15.94 -9.16 2.14
CA PHE A 178 16.08 -8.49 3.45
C PHE A 178 17.46 -8.67 4.05
#